data_77b17207f1c3f6e9e25458d7e6f9f6e2
#
_entry.id   77b17207f1c3f6e9e25458d7e6f9f6e2
#
_cell.length_a   1.000
_cell.length_b   1.000
_cell.length_c   1.000
_cell.angle_alpha   90.00
_cell.angle_beta   90.00
_cell.angle_gamma   90.00
#
_symmetry.space_group_name_H-M   'P 1'
#
loop_
_entity.id
_entity.type
_entity.pdbx_description
1 polymer ?
#
loop_
_entity_poly.entity_id
_entity_poly.type
_entity_poly.pdbx_seq_one_letter_code
_entity_poly.pdbx_strand_id
1 'polypeptide(L)'
;MPNVTRQQLLESLDQGWGTYAACFHQLSAPEQATFLQQQGYARLADLLAHVTAWWSEGIPAVERMLTDAAYQSPDVDVDAFNARAVAAAAECSEADAQAAFDSTRRAFLALVQRLPEAAFKDERIQWRLHIEIIGHLEEHAIPA
;
A
#
# COMPACT_ATOMS: atom_id res chain seq x y z
N MET A 1 -1.67 0.06 20.50
CA MET A 1 -0.77 -0.41 19.43
C MET A 1 -1.45 -1.50 18.63
N PRO A 2 -1.41 -1.47 17.31
CA PRO A 2 -1.91 -2.60 16.54
C PRO A 2 -1.08 -3.84 16.83
N ASN A 3 -1.74 -4.99 16.77
CA ASN A 3 -1.08 -6.27 17.04
C ASN A 3 -1.13 -7.11 15.76
N VAL A 4 -0.33 -6.72 14.77
CA VAL A 4 -0.26 -7.41 13.49
C VAL A 4 0.77 -8.53 13.56
N THR A 5 0.45 -9.65 12.93
CA THR A 5 1.36 -10.79 12.81
C THR A 5 1.95 -10.84 11.40
N ARG A 6 3.10 -11.50 11.26
CA ARG A 6 3.70 -11.77 9.94
C ARG A 6 2.68 -12.41 9.00
N GLN A 7 1.96 -13.42 9.48
CA GLN A 7 0.98 -14.14 8.67
C GLN A 7 -0.13 -13.22 8.16
N GLN A 8 -0.70 -12.37 9.01
CA GLN A 8 -1.72 -11.42 8.61
C GLN A 8 -1.23 -10.47 7.51
N LEU A 9 0.00 -9.96 7.65
CA LEU A 9 0.60 -9.07 6.68
C LEU A 9 0.85 -9.77 5.34
N LEU A 10 1.38 -10.99 5.37
CA LEU A 10 1.63 -11.77 4.16
C LEU A 10 0.34 -12.12 3.43
N GLU A 11 -0.70 -12.50 4.16
CA GLU A 11 -2.02 -12.78 3.59
C GLU A 11 -2.62 -11.53 2.93
N SER A 12 -2.54 -10.36 3.60
CA SER A 12 -3.02 -9.12 3.03
C SER A 12 -2.27 -8.72 1.76
N LEU A 13 -0.95 -8.87 1.75
CA LEU A 13 -0.13 -8.53 0.59
C LEU A 13 -0.34 -9.50 -0.57
N ASP A 14 -0.46 -10.79 -0.29
CA ASP A 14 -0.56 -11.82 -1.32
C ASP A 14 -1.99 -11.99 -1.82
N GLN A 15 -2.94 -12.23 -0.93
CA GLN A 15 -4.33 -12.50 -1.29
C GLN A 15 -5.15 -11.22 -1.43
N GLY A 16 -5.05 -10.30 -0.48
CA GLY A 16 -5.80 -9.05 -0.50
C GLY A 16 -5.37 -8.15 -1.65
N TRP A 17 -4.15 -7.69 -1.61
CA TRP A 17 -3.62 -6.80 -2.63
C TRP A 17 -3.27 -7.50 -3.93
N GLY A 18 -2.89 -8.78 -3.87
CA GLY A 18 -2.56 -9.58 -5.05
C GLY A 18 -3.75 -9.81 -5.97
N THR A 19 -4.97 -9.81 -5.46
CA THR A 19 -6.20 -9.97 -6.24
C THR A 19 -6.96 -8.65 -6.46
N TYR A 20 -6.43 -7.54 -6.00
CA TYR A 20 -7.12 -6.26 -5.94
C TYR A 20 -7.63 -5.78 -7.31
N ALA A 21 -6.75 -5.73 -8.30
CA ALA A 21 -7.12 -5.31 -9.64
C ALA A 21 -8.14 -6.26 -10.29
N ALA A 22 -7.99 -7.57 -10.08
CA ALA A 22 -8.93 -8.55 -10.58
C ALA A 22 -10.33 -8.36 -9.99
N CYS A 23 -10.40 -8.08 -8.69
CA CYS A 23 -11.67 -7.76 -8.02
C CYS A 23 -12.31 -6.50 -8.59
N PHE A 24 -11.50 -5.47 -8.84
CA PHE A 24 -12.00 -4.25 -9.50
C PHE A 24 -12.60 -4.54 -10.87
N HIS A 25 -11.91 -5.34 -11.68
CA HIS A 25 -12.37 -5.66 -13.02
C HIS A 25 -13.59 -6.61 -13.07
N GLN A 26 -13.93 -7.25 -11.96
CA GLN A 26 -15.17 -8.00 -11.83
C GLN A 26 -16.41 -7.12 -11.61
N LEU A 27 -16.19 -5.86 -11.18
CA LEU A 27 -17.28 -4.91 -11.06
C LEU A 27 -17.79 -4.51 -12.46
N SER A 28 -19.09 -4.19 -12.56
CA SER A 28 -19.64 -3.59 -13.77
C SER A 28 -19.02 -2.22 -14.00
N ALA A 29 -19.11 -1.70 -15.23
CA ALA A 29 -18.58 -0.36 -15.54
C ALA A 29 -19.20 0.74 -14.66
N PRO A 30 -20.52 0.76 -14.39
CA PRO A 30 -21.08 1.73 -13.44
C PRO A 30 -20.56 1.58 -12.02
N GLU A 31 -20.37 0.34 -11.55
CA GLU A 31 -19.83 0.07 -10.21
C GLU A 31 -18.37 0.52 -10.09
N GLN A 32 -17.55 0.30 -11.14
CA GLN A 32 -16.18 0.81 -11.19
C GLN A 32 -16.16 2.33 -11.09
N ALA A 33 -16.99 3.02 -11.86
CA ALA A 33 -17.06 4.47 -11.84
C ALA A 33 -17.48 5.00 -10.48
N THR A 34 -18.49 4.40 -9.86
CA THR A 34 -18.96 4.78 -8.51
C THR A 34 -17.87 4.56 -7.46
N PHE A 35 -17.20 3.43 -7.50
CA PHE A 35 -16.11 3.11 -6.57
C PHE A 35 -14.98 4.13 -6.67
N LEU A 36 -14.50 4.40 -7.88
CA LEU A 36 -13.42 5.36 -8.09
C LEU A 36 -13.81 6.77 -7.65
N GLN A 37 -15.05 7.19 -7.92
CA GLN A 37 -15.55 8.49 -7.47
C GLN A 37 -15.56 8.58 -5.95
N GLN A 38 -16.02 7.54 -5.26
CA GLN A 38 -16.04 7.51 -3.80
C GLN A 38 -14.63 7.53 -3.22
N GLN A 39 -13.68 6.92 -3.89
CA GLN A 39 -12.27 6.90 -3.49
C GLN A 39 -11.54 8.21 -3.83
N GLY A 40 -12.09 9.03 -4.70
CA GLY A 40 -11.48 10.30 -5.11
C GLY A 40 -10.45 10.16 -6.22
N TYR A 41 -10.52 9.10 -7.02
CA TYR A 41 -9.60 8.85 -8.14
C TYR A 41 -10.36 8.80 -9.47
N ALA A 42 -9.72 9.31 -10.52
CA ALA A 42 -10.28 9.25 -11.86
C ALA A 42 -10.12 7.88 -12.51
N ARG A 43 -9.04 7.16 -12.18
CA ARG A 43 -8.68 5.87 -12.78
C ARG A 43 -8.16 4.92 -11.73
N LEU A 44 -8.29 3.60 -11.99
CA LEU A 44 -7.63 2.58 -11.17
C LEU A 44 -6.10 2.79 -11.14
N ALA A 45 -5.50 3.18 -12.28
CA ALA A 45 -4.07 3.49 -12.34
C ALA A 45 -3.64 4.53 -11.30
N ASP A 46 -4.47 5.53 -11.06
CA ASP A 46 -4.17 6.59 -10.07
C ASP A 46 -4.22 6.05 -8.63
N LEU A 47 -5.19 5.20 -8.34
CA LEU A 47 -5.31 4.57 -7.03
C LEU A 47 -4.12 3.62 -6.77
N LEU A 48 -3.76 2.80 -7.76
CA LEU A 48 -2.60 1.92 -7.67
C LEU A 48 -1.30 2.73 -7.49
N ALA A 49 -1.16 3.83 -8.20
CA ALA A 49 0.00 4.72 -8.07
C ALA A 49 0.10 5.34 -6.67
N HIS A 50 -1.03 5.70 -6.08
CA HIS A 50 -1.11 6.20 -4.71
C HIS A 50 -0.56 5.17 -3.71
N VAL A 51 -1.05 3.94 -3.78
CA VAL A 51 -0.59 2.87 -2.88
C VAL A 51 0.88 2.55 -3.13
N THR A 52 1.30 2.45 -4.39
CA THR A 52 2.69 2.19 -4.78
C THR A 52 3.64 3.24 -4.23
N ALA A 53 3.26 4.52 -4.31
CA ALA A 53 4.08 5.63 -3.80
C ALA A 53 4.27 5.53 -2.28
N TRP A 54 3.22 5.24 -1.53
CA TRP A 54 3.32 5.07 -0.08
C TRP A 54 4.17 3.87 0.30
N TRP A 55 4.04 2.75 -0.40
CA TRP A 55 4.85 1.57 -0.14
C TRP A 55 6.32 1.79 -0.52
N SER A 56 6.57 2.51 -1.60
CA SER A 56 7.94 2.86 -2.01
C SER A 56 8.66 3.73 -0.97
N GLU A 57 7.91 4.49 -0.19
CA GLU A 57 8.44 5.26 0.93
C GLU A 57 8.45 4.43 2.21
N GLY A 58 7.45 3.60 2.43
CA GLY A 58 7.30 2.79 3.65
C GLY A 58 8.34 1.69 3.80
N ILE A 59 8.72 1.03 2.71
CA ILE A 59 9.72 -0.05 2.74
C ILE A 59 11.05 0.45 3.28
N PRO A 60 11.68 1.51 2.72
CA PRO A 60 12.92 2.01 3.29
C PRO A 60 12.77 2.59 4.70
N ALA A 61 11.62 3.12 5.04
CA ALA A 61 11.36 3.60 6.41
C ALA A 61 11.42 2.45 7.42
N VAL A 62 10.77 1.32 7.12
CA VAL A 62 10.81 0.13 7.98
C VAL A 62 12.24 -0.42 8.06
N GLU A 63 12.94 -0.50 6.95
CA GLU A 63 14.33 -0.95 6.93
C GLU A 63 15.21 -0.08 7.82
N ARG A 64 15.00 1.22 7.80
CA ARG A 64 15.73 2.15 8.66
C ARG A 64 15.39 1.96 10.14
N MET A 65 14.13 1.70 10.46
CA MET A 65 13.70 1.43 11.83
C MET A 65 14.37 0.20 12.41
N LEU A 66 14.71 -0.80 11.58
CA LEU A 66 15.39 -2.02 12.01
C LEU A 66 16.82 -1.77 12.50
N THR A 67 17.49 -0.77 11.95
CA THR A 67 18.91 -0.50 12.22
C THR A 67 19.16 0.77 13.02
N ASP A 68 18.14 1.59 13.23
CA ASP A 68 18.25 2.87 13.94
C ASP A 68 17.08 3.01 14.92
N ALA A 69 17.35 2.73 16.18
CA ALA A 69 16.34 2.80 17.24
C ALA A 69 15.79 4.21 17.47
N ALA A 70 16.55 5.24 17.07
CA ALA A 70 16.16 6.64 17.22
C ALA A 70 15.38 7.18 16.00
N TYR A 71 15.33 6.41 14.91
CA TYR A 71 14.68 6.88 13.69
C TYR A 71 13.17 7.05 13.90
N GLN A 72 12.69 8.21 13.51
CA GLN A 72 11.27 8.53 13.42
C GLN A 72 10.97 8.97 11.99
N SER A 73 9.87 8.47 11.42
CA SER A 73 9.43 8.94 10.10
C SER A 73 9.17 10.44 10.15
N PRO A 74 9.68 11.23 9.18
CA PRO A 74 9.39 12.65 9.14
C PRO A 74 7.90 12.91 8.92
N ASP A 75 7.40 14.02 9.42
CA ASP A 75 6.05 14.48 9.13
C ASP A 75 5.91 14.73 7.62
N VAL A 76 4.82 14.24 7.06
CA VAL A 76 4.53 14.37 5.64
C VAL A 76 3.19 15.06 5.47
N ASP A 77 3.13 16.05 4.57
CA ASP A 77 1.86 16.58 4.09
C ASP A 77 1.22 15.51 3.20
N VAL A 78 0.26 14.78 3.79
CA VAL A 78 -0.39 13.62 3.15
C VAL A 78 -1.07 14.02 1.84
N ASP A 79 -1.81 15.12 1.85
CA ASP A 79 -2.53 15.58 0.65
C ASP A 79 -1.57 15.97 -0.47
N ALA A 80 -0.49 16.65 -0.15
CA ALA A 80 0.54 17.01 -1.13
C ALA A 80 1.27 15.78 -1.66
N PHE A 81 1.58 14.81 -0.81
CA PHE A 81 2.19 13.55 -1.22
C PHE A 81 1.28 12.79 -2.19
N ASN A 82 0.00 12.66 -1.84
CA ASN A 82 -0.99 11.98 -2.67
C ASN A 82 -1.15 12.66 -4.02
N ALA A 83 -1.22 13.99 -4.05
CA ALA A 83 -1.34 14.76 -5.28
C ALA A 83 -0.13 14.57 -6.19
N ARG A 84 1.08 14.56 -5.64
CA ARG A 84 2.30 14.30 -6.41
C ARG A 84 2.34 12.89 -7.00
N ALA A 85 1.90 11.89 -6.24
CA ALA A 85 1.84 10.51 -6.69
C ALA A 85 0.91 10.36 -7.92
N VAL A 86 -0.28 10.95 -7.84
CA VAL A 86 -1.25 10.92 -8.94
C VAL A 86 -0.72 11.71 -10.14
N ALA A 87 -0.14 12.89 -9.93
CA ALA A 87 0.44 13.71 -11.01
C ALA A 87 1.57 12.97 -11.72
N ALA A 88 2.43 12.28 -11.00
CA ALA A 88 3.52 11.49 -11.57
C ALA A 88 3.02 10.31 -12.42
N ALA A 89 1.84 9.79 -12.12
CA ALA A 89 1.23 8.67 -12.83
C ALA A 89 0.29 9.10 -13.97
N ALA A 90 0.10 10.39 -14.20
CA ALA A 90 -0.92 10.91 -15.12
C ALA A 90 -0.80 10.36 -16.55
N GLU A 91 0.42 10.10 -17.01
CA GLU A 91 0.71 9.56 -18.34
C GLU A 91 0.87 8.03 -18.35
N CYS A 92 0.78 7.37 -17.19
CA CYS A 92 0.93 5.92 -17.10
C CYS A 92 -0.35 5.21 -17.55
N SER A 93 -0.17 4.13 -18.30
CA SER A 93 -1.26 3.19 -18.58
C SER A 93 -1.62 2.40 -17.32
N GLU A 94 -2.82 1.82 -17.32
CA GLU A 94 -3.19 0.91 -16.22
C GLU A 94 -2.22 -0.27 -16.13
N ALA A 95 -1.77 -0.82 -17.27
CA ALA A 95 -0.81 -1.93 -17.29
C ALA A 95 0.52 -1.53 -16.64
N ASP A 96 1.03 -0.34 -16.92
CA ASP A 96 2.28 0.15 -16.32
C ASP A 96 2.10 0.41 -14.81
N ALA A 97 0.99 0.99 -14.40
CA ALA A 97 0.67 1.21 -12.99
C ALA A 97 0.54 -0.13 -12.23
N GLN A 98 -0.08 -1.12 -12.86
CA GLN A 98 -0.23 -2.47 -12.29
C GLN A 98 1.14 -3.15 -12.15
N ALA A 99 2.01 -3.04 -13.15
CA ALA A 99 3.34 -3.64 -13.10
C ALA A 99 4.19 -3.02 -11.99
N ALA A 100 4.15 -1.71 -11.83
CA ALA A 100 4.85 -1.00 -10.74
C ALA A 100 4.29 -1.41 -9.38
N PHE A 101 2.97 -1.49 -9.26
CA PHE A 101 2.29 -1.93 -8.05
C PHE A 101 2.71 -3.36 -7.67
N ASP A 102 2.69 -4.30 -8.61
CA ASP A 102 3.06 -5.69 -8.35
C ASP A 102 4.53 -5.83 -7.95
N SER A 103 5.42 -5.09 -8.59
CA SER A 103 6.84 -5.07 -8.25
C SER A 103 7.06 -4.58 -6.82
N THR A 104 6.41 -3.49 -6.42
CA THR A 104 6.51 -2.94 -5.07
C THR A 104 5.85 -3.86 -4.05
N ARG A 105 4.72 -4.47 -4.39
CA ARG A 105 4.05 -5.45 -3.54
C ARG A 105 4.96 -6.64 -3.23
N ARG A 106 5.64 -7.16 -4.24
CA ARG A 106 6.62 -8.27 -4.05
C ARG A 106 7.79 -7.84 -3.19
N ALA A 107 8.27 -6.62 -3.35
CA ALA A 107 9.33 -6.08 -2.50
C ALA A 107 8.87 -5.99 -1.04
N PHE A 108 7.64 -5.58 -0.80
CA PHE A 108 7.08 -5.53 0.55
C PHE A 108 6.88 -6.93 1.14
N LEU A 109 6.40 -7.88 0.33
CA LEU A 109 6.32 -9.30 0.73
C LEU A 109 7.69 -9.82 1.17
N ALA A 110 8.73 -9.58 0.38
CA ALA A 110 10.09 -10.00 0.70
C ALA A 110 10.59 -9.36 2.01
N LEU A 111 10.31 -8.09 2.23
CA LEU A 111 10.65 -7.41 3.48
C LEU A 111 9.96 -8.08 4.67
N VAL A 112 8.65 -8.28 4.60
CA VAL A 112 7.88 -8.87 5.70
C VAL A 112 8.36 -10.30 5.99
N GLN A 113 8.68 -11.08 4.96
CA GLN A 113 9.20 -12.45 5.12
C GLN A 113 10.53 -12.48 5.89
N ARG A 114 11.41 -11.49 5.69
CA ARG A 114 12.74 -11.46 6.32
C ARG A 114 12.81 -10.68 7.62
N LEU A 115 11.71 -10.02 8.05
CA LEU A 115 11.72 -9.28 9.31
C LEU A 115 12.04 -10.22 10.50
N PRO A 116 12.96 -9.83 11.39
CA PRO A 116 13.18 -10.61 12.60
C PRO A 116 11.98 -10.51 13.54
N GLU A 117 11.80 -11.49 14.39
CA GLU A 117 10.68 -11.50 15.36
C GLU A 117 10.67 -10.24 16.24
N ALA A 118 11.85 -9.73 16.59
CA ALA A 118 11.96 -8.49 17.38
C ALA A 118 11.31 -7.28 16.69
N ALA A 119 11.23 -7.26 15.37
CA ALA A 119 10.58 -6.18 14.63
C ALA A 119 9.11 -6.05 15.00
N PHE A 120 8.44 -7.18 15.27
CA PHE A 120 7.03 -7.20 15.64
C PHE A 120 6.76 -6.71 17.07
N LYS A 121 7.81 -6.45 17.83
CA LYS A 121 7.73 -5.83 19.16
C LYS A 121 8.09 -4.34 19.13
N ASP A 122 8.54 -3.84 18.00
CA ASP A 122 8.82 -2.41 17.79
C ASP A 122 7.54 -1.70 17.40
N GLU A 123 7.09 -0.77 18.23
CA GLU A 123 5.82 -0.06 18.03
C GLU A 123 5.80 0.75 16.74
N ARG A 124 6.93 1.36 16.35
CA ARG A 124 7.05 2.14 15.11
C ARG A 124 6.82 1.26 13.89
N ILE A 125 7.41 0.06 13.89
CA ILE A 125 7.32 -0.92 12.81
C ILE A 125 5.89 -1.47 12.75
N GLN A 126 5.31 -1.84 13.89
CA GLN A 126 3.94 -2.33 13.98
C GLN A 126 2.95 -1.33 13.37
N TRP A 127 3.03 -0.06 13.76
CA TRP A 127 2.16 0.98 13.23
C TRP A 127 2.34 1.18 11.74
N ARG A 128 3.60 1.22 11.27
CA ARG A 128 3.86 1.46 9.85
C ARG A 128 3.38 0.31 8.99
N LEU A 129 3.65 -0.93 9.38
CA LEU A 129 3.17 -2.11 8.65
C LEU A 129 1.64 -2.17 8.63
N HIS A 130 1.01 -1.88 9.75
CA HIS A 130 -0.45 -1.88 9.84
C HIS A 130 -1.06 -0.83 8.90
N ILE A 131 -0.60 0.41 8.98
CA ILE A 131 -1.15 1.51 8.17
C ILE A 131 -0.95 1.23 6.68
N GLU A 132 0.26 0.83 6.30
CA GLU A 132 0.60 0.67 4.88
C GLU A 132 -0.09 -0.54 4.25
N ILE A 133 -0.21 -1.65 4.96
CA ILE A 133 -0.67 -2.91 4.37
C ILE A 133 -2.14 -3.15 4.66
N ILE A 134 -2.52 -3.18 5.93
CA ILE A 134 -3.89 -3.52 6.35
C ILE A 134 -4.80 -2.31 6.28
N GLY A 135 -4.38 -1.19 6.82
CA GLY A 135 -5.18 0.04 6.84
C GLY A 135 -5.52 0.54 5.44
N HIS A 136 -4.54 0.53 4.52
CA HIS A 136 -4.78 0.88 3.11
C HIS A 136 -5.78 -0.07 2.46
N LEU A 137 -5.67 -1.37 2.73
CA LEU A 137 -6.60 -2.35 2.13
C LEU A 137 -8.02 -2.12 2.61
N GLU A 138 -8.19 -1.82 3.89
CA GLU A 138 -9.50 -1.48 4.47
C GLU A 138 -10.05 -0.16 3.88
N GLU A 139 -9.20 0.85 3.79
CA GLU A 139 -9.57 2.18 3.26
C GLU A 139 -10.00 2.12 1.79
N HIS A 140 -9.33 1.29 1.00
CA HIS A 140 -9.56 1.15 -0.44
C HIS A 140 -10.30 -0.13 -0.80
N ALA A 141 -11.02 -0.75 0.14
CA ALA A 141 -11.69 -2.01 -0.08
C ALA A 141 -12.72 -1.92 -1.23
N ILE A 142 -12.63 -2.90 -2.13
CA ILE A 142 -13.56 -3.01 -3.25
C ILE A 142 -14.84 -3.68 -2.76
N PRO A 143 -16.03 -3.15 -3.10
CA PRO A 143 -17.30 -3.79 -2.73
C PRO A 143 -17.40 -5.22 -3.27
N ALA A 144 -17.95 -6.10 -2.47
CA ALA A 144 -18.19 -7.50 -2.86
C ALA A 144 -19.33 -7.64 -3.85
#